data_b92b91de53186c7864ff68f7d6d7aba8
#
_entry.id   b92b91de53186c7864ff68f7d6d7aba8
#
_cell.length_a   1.000
_cell.length_b   1.000
_cell.length_c   1.000
_cell.angle_alpha   90.00
_cell.angle_beta   90.00
_cell.angle_gamma   90.00
#
_symmetry.space_group_name_H-M   'P 1'
#
loop_
_entity.id
_entity.type
_entity.pdbx_description
1 polymer ?
#
loop_
_entity_poly.entity_id
_entity_poly.type
_entity_poly.pdbx_seq_one_letter_code
_entity_poly.pdbx_strand_id
1 'polypeptide(L)'
;MRKIISKALSQETKNELHKLEARWANFRFGNPSKKIRVIGVTGTKGKTTVCNMIASVLDAAGKKNAMETTINTKIDQEYTAHTNKSRWVTTPPPEVLQGFLNKAVQAGCEYAILEVTSQALDQNRVHGIKFDTVVFTNLSHDHLDYHKTKENYLLAKLKLFENNPKARFVINEDDANWNRFYSLPASEKFLYSVKKPIEHGAVARKILSSPNGSTFTAAFDDGQAIVELKLPGIFNVQNALAAFCVGLALGLDPEKIKLGLENVSLVAGRMESIRVSKNQDFAVIVDYAHNPDSLKNVYETVREGMKNTGGKLISVLGATGRRDKTKRPIMGALAGYYADLVIFTNEDPYDEDPSSIIEEVAEGIFKGAVKKRQWVLNRNYWKVLDRAQAIHKAIKEAGKNDVVLITGKGAEEVMAVDIDKFVPFSDRDVVKSELIARFGREG
;
A
#
# COMPACT_ATOMS: atom_id res chain seq x y z
N MET A 1 -6.54 6.77 33.25
CA MET A 1 -7.10 8.13 33.15
C MET A 1 -7.14 8.68 31.70
N ARG A 2 -6.05 8.71 30.89
CA ARG A 2 -6.10 9.17 29.48
C ARG A 2 -7.16 8.45 28.60
N LYS A 3 -7.32 7.10 28.68
CA LYS A 3 -8.33 6.34 27.90
C LYS A 3 -9.79 6.67 28.26
N ILE A 4 -10.07 7.10 29.48
CA ILE A 4 -11.45 7.42 29.95
C ILE A 4 -11.85 8.82 29.49
N ILE A 5 -10.93 9.80 29.61
CA ILE A 5 -11.14 11.18 29.18
C ILE A 5 -11.29 11.25 27.64
N SER A 6 -10.56 10.42 26.89
CA SER A 6 -10.64 10.43 25.42
C SER A 6 -11.99 9.96 24.86
N LYS A 7 -12.78 9.15 25.60
CA LYS A 7 -14.13 8.72 25.17
C LYS A 7 -15.19 9.82 25.29
N ALA A 8 -14.97 10.81 26.15
CA ALA A 8 -15.94 11.88 26.43
C ALA A 8 -15.74 13.13 25.57
N LEU A 9 -14.59 13.28 24.91
CA LEU A 9 -14.26 14.46 24.10
C LEU A 9 -14.81 14.33 22.67
N SER A 10 -15.27 15.46 22.09
CA SER A 10 -15.60 15.54 20.66
C SER A 10 -14.36 15.27 19.79
N GLN A 11 -14.56 14.86 18.53
CA GLN A 11 -13.45 14.64 17.59
C GLN A 11 -12.65 15.94 17.36
N GLU A 12 -13.32 17.07 17.31
CA GLU A 12 -12.72 18.38 17.13
C GLU A 12 -11.79 18.73 18.32
N THR A 13 -12.22 18.52 19.55
CA THR A 13 -11.39 18.74 20.74
C THR A 13 -10.16 17.82 20.74
N LYS A 14 -10.33 16.56 20.30
CA LYS A 14 -9.21 15.63 20.14
C LYS A 14 -8.21 16.12 19.08
N ASN A 15 -8.68 16.63 17.96
CA ASN A 15 -7.85 17.14 16.89
C ASN A 15 -7.04 18.37 17.33
N GLU A 16 -7.62 19.26 18.14
CA GLU A 16 -6.88 20.41 18.72
C GLU A 16 -5.81 19.95 19.73
N LEU A 17 -6.12 18.96 20.58
CA LEU A 17 -5.10 18.36 21.47
C LEU A 17 -3.95 17.73 20.69
N HIS A 18 -4.23 16.98 19.62
CA HIS A 18 -3.19 16.43 18.76
C HIS A 18 -2.34 17.52 18.08
N LYS A 19 -2.93 18.65 17.74
CA LYS A 19 -2.21 19.80 17.20
C LYS A 19 -1.24 20.42 18.20
N LEU A 20 -1.66 20.51 19.47
CA LEU A 20 -0.79 20.98 20.55
C LEU A 20 0.35 19.98 20.81
N GLU A 21 0.05 18.67 20.84
CA GLU A 21 1.06 17.61 20.94
C GLU A 21 2.06 17.68 19.79
N ALA A 22 1.60 17.91 18.56
CA ALA A 22 2.47 18.04 17.40
C ALA A 22 3.40 19.26 17.48
N ARG A 23 2.87 20.42 17.93
CA ARG A 23 3.68 21.63 18.16
C ARG A 23 4.74 21.41 19.22
N TRP A 24 4.37 20.78 20.35
CA TRP A 24 5.30 20.49 21.42
C TRP A 24 6.39 19.51 20.99
N ALA A 25 6.02 18.42 20.30
CA ALA A 25 6.98 17.46 19.76
C ALA A 25 7.95 18.15 18.78
N ASN A 26 7.45 18.98 17.88
CA ASN A 26 8.26 19.71 16.92
C ASN A 26 9.29 20.62 17.63
N PHE A 27 8.86 21.33 18.67
CA PHE A 27 9.74 22.19 19.49
C PHE A 27 10.78 21.35 20.25
N ARG A 28 10.34 20.27 20.93
CA ARG A 28 11.21 19.36 21.71
C ARG A 28 12.36 18.78 20.90
N PHE A 29 12.10 18.42 19.63
CA PHE A 29 13.10 17.87 18.73
C PHE A 29 13.83 18.93 17.87
N GLY A 30 13.66 20.21 18.16
CA GLY A 30 14.40 21.30 17.51
C GLY A 30 14.02 21.55 16.06
N ASN A 31 12.74 21.31 15.69
CA ASN A 31 12.17 21.52 14.35
C ASN A 31 12.96 20.80 13.24
N PRO A 32 13.10 19.48 13.28
CA PRO A 32 14.02 18.74 12.40
C PRO A 32 13.66 18.90 10.92
N SER A 33 12.37 19.10 10.56
CA SER A 33 11.94 19.33 9.18
C SER A 33 12.44 20.64 8.55
N LYS A 34 13.10 21.52 9.32
CA LYS A 34 13.83 22.69 8.79
C LYS A 34 15.25 22.35 8.34
N LYS A 35 15.77 21.20 8.74
CA LYS A 35 17.15 20.76 8.51
C LYS A 35 17.25 19.61 7.49
N ILE A 36 16.13 19.06 7.06
CA ILE A 36 16.03 17.95 6.12
C ILE A 36 14.86 18.21 5.17
N ARG A 37 14.99 17.85 3.90
CA ARG A 37 13.89 17.95 2.93
C ARG A 37 12.90 16.81 3.15
N VAL A 38 11.63 17.14 3.42
CA VAL A 38 10.61 16.12 3.71
C VAL A 38 9.70 15.94 2.51
N ILE A 39 9.55 14.68 2.07
CA ILE A 39 8.65 14.25 0.99
C ILE A 39 7.45 13.56 1.63
N GLY A 40 6.24 14.06 1.37
CA GLY A 40 5.00 13.48 1.90
C GLY A 40 4.21 12.78 0.81
N VAL A 41 3.88 11.50 1.01
CA VAL A 41 3.10 10.71 0.05
C VAL A 41 1.73 10.39 0.61
N THR A 42 0.67 10.89 -0.02
CA THR A 42 -0.72 10.59 0.35
C THR A 42 -1.52 10.02 -0.81
N GLY A 43 -2.64 9.39 -0.49
CA GLY A 43 -3.56 8.75 -1.40
C GLY A 43 -4.29 7.59 -0.73
N THR A 44 -5.14 6.89 -1.44
CA THR A 44 -5.78 5.68 -0.93
C THR A 44 -4.81 4.51 -1.03
N LYS A 45 -4.21 4.28 -2.20
CA LYS A 45 -3.35 3.15 -2.54
C LYS A 45 -1.99 3.62 -3.07
N GLY A 46 -1.01 2.72 -3.09
CA GLY A 46 0.30 2.99 -3.68
C GLY A 46 1.28 3.76 -2.78
N LYS A 47 0.85 4.34 -1.68
CA LYS A 47 1.70 5.16 -0.78
C LYS A 47 3.00 4.48 -0.39
N THR A 48 2.91 3.29 0.20
CA THR A 48 4.07 2.50 0.64
C THR A 48 5.01 2.18 -0.50
N THR A 49 4.46 1.75 -1.65
CA THR A 49 5.24 1.42 -2.85
C THR A 49 5.94 2.66 -3.40
N VAL A 50 5.23 3.79 -3.51
CA VAL A 50 5.82 5.06 -3.96
C VAL A 50 6.92 5.54 -3.01
N CYS A 51 6.73 5.44 -1.68
CA CYS A 51 7.78 5.77 -0.72
C CYS A 51 9.05 4.91 -0.94
N ASN A 52 8.89 3.59 -1.11
CA ASN A 52 10.02 2.69 -1.38
C ASN A 52 10.70 2.99 -2.73
N MET A 53 9.93 3.30 -3.77
CA MET A 53 10.47 3.70 -5.07
C MET A 53 11.24 5.03 -4.98
N ILE A 54 10.71 6.04 -4.27
CA ILE A 54 11.41 7.31 -4.03
C ILE A 54 12.71 7.08 -3.26
N ALA A 55 12.70 6.25 -2.21
CA ALA A 55 13.90 5.93 -1.45
C ALA A 55 14.97 5.29 -2.34
N SER A 56 14.59 4.33 -3.19
CA SER A 56 15.49 3.66 -4.15
C SER A 56 16.03 4.63 -5.21
N VAL A 57 15.21 5.57 -5.71
CA VAL A 57 15.64 6.63 -6.63
C VAL A 57 16.68 7.54 -5.97
N LEU A 58 16.46 7.94 -4.72
CA LEU A 58 17.42 8.75 -3.98
C LEU A 58 18.72 7.99 -3.71
N ASP A 59 18.65 6.69 -3.36
CA ASP A 59 19.82 5.83 -3.19
C ASP A 59 20.65 5.74 -4.50
N ALA A 60 19.99 5.51 -5.64
CA ALA A 60 20.64 5.45 -6.95
C ALA A 60 21.28 6.79 -7.36
N ALA A 61 20.73 7.89 -6.88
CA ALA A 61 21.30 9.23 -7.06
C ALA A 61 22.39 9.58 -6.01
N GLY A 62 22.75 8.67 -5.12
CA GLY A 62 23.76 8.89 -4.07
C GLY A 62 23.27 9.83 -2.96
N LYS A 63 21.96 9.97 -2.76
CA LYS A 63 21.36 10.85 -1.78
C LYS A 63 20.99 10.09 -0.52
N LYS A 64 21.63 10.43 0.62
CA LYS A 64 21.26 9.87 1.92
C LYS A 64 19.83 10.20 2.27
N ASN A 65 19.04 9.19 2.57
CA ASN A 65 17.62 9.35 2.84
C ASN A 65 17.11 8.49 3.99
N ALA A 66 16.00 8.92 4.57
CA ALA A 66 15.26 8.17 5.57
C ALA A 66 13.81 8.01 5.11
N MET A 67 13.14 6.94 5.52
CA MET A 67 11.77 6.64 5.13
C MET A 67 10.99 6.05 6.29
N GLU A 68 9.76 6.53 6.49
CA GLU A 68 8.80 5.99 7.46
C GLU A 68 7.51 5.58 6.73
N THR A 69 7.19 4.29 6.77
CA THR A 69 6.03 3.71 6.08
C THR A 69 5.22 2.78 6.98
N THR A 70 4.16 2.20 6.45
CA THR A 70 3.36 1.16 7.14
C THR A 70 4.20 -0.06 7.52
N ILE A 71 5.17 -0.44 6.71
CA ILE A 71 5.86 -1.73 6.82
C ILE A 71 7.25 -1.63 7.44
N ASN A 72 7.94 -0.51 7.29
CA ASN A 72 9.30 -0.33 7.75
C ASN A 72 9.69 1.13 7.96
N THR A 73 10.72 1.32 8.78
CA THR A 73 11.52 2.55 8.88
C THR A 73 12.87 2.29 8.23
N LYS A 74 13.36 3.25 7.44
CA LYS A 74 14.71 3.29 6.89
C LYS A 74 15.43 4.53 7.41
N ILE A 75 16.69 4.41 7.82
CA ILE A 75 17.59 5.55 8.06
C ILE A 75 18.92 5.21 7.36
N ASP A 76 19.23 5.96 6.30
CA ASP A 76 20.34 5.68 5.37
C ASP A 76 20.22 4.25 4.79
N GLN A 77 21.15 3.35 5.08
CA GLN A 77 21.12 1.96 4.60
C GLN A 77 20.47 0.99 5.59
N GLU A 78 20.10 1.45 6.78
CA GLU A 78 19.52 0.61 7.82
C GLU A 78 18.01 0.54 7.71
N TYR A 79 17.49 -0.68 7.52
CA TYR A 79 16.05 -0.97 7.51
C TYR A 79 15.62 -1.63 8.82
N THR A 80 14.57 -1.11 9.42
CA THR A 80 13.91 -1.71 10.59
C THR A 80 12.47 -2.05 10.23
N ALA A 81 12.13 -3.33 10.19
CA ALA A 81 10.74 -3.77 9.98
C ALA A 81 9.87 -3.42 11.19
N HIS A 82 8.62 -3.08 10.96
CA HIS A 82 7.66 -2.85 12.01
C HIS A 82 7.07 -4.18 12.51
N THR A 83 7.70 -4.79 13.50
CA THR A 83 7.30 -6.09 14.07
C THR A 83 6.28 -5.98 15.21
N ASN A 84 5.99 -4.78 15.72
CA ASN A 84 5.21 -4.58 16.94
C ASN A 84 3.92 -3.78 16.71
N LYS A 85 2.75 -4.42 16.79
CA LYS A 85 1.41 -3.85 16.50
C LYS A 85 0.91 -2.77 17.44
N SER A 86 1.44 -2.59 18.61
CA SER A 86 1.08 -1.42 19.43
C SER A 86 1.42 -0.08 18.74
N ARG A 87 2.12 -0.15 17.60
CA ARG A 87 2.57 0.97 16.74
C ARG A 87 2.02 0.95 15.31
N TRP A 88 1.16 -0.01 14.93
CA TRP A 88 0.65 -0.12 13.55
C TRP A 88 -0.34 0.99 13.19
N VAL A 89 0.20 2.17 13.14
CA VAL A 89 -0.45 3.32 12.52
C VAL A 89 0.49 3.77 11.43
N THR A 90 0.08 3.63 10.19
CA THR A 90 0.88 3.98 8.99
C THR A 90 1.64 5.30 9.13
N THR A 91 1.01 6.33 9.70
CA THR A 91 1.64 7.59 10.06
C THR A 91 1.67 7.68 11.59
N PRO A 92 2.82 7.53 12.23
CA PRO A 92 2.94 7.51 13.69
C PRO A 92 2.46 8.78 14.39
N PRO A 93 2.28 8.76 15.73
CA PRO A 93 2.03 9.95 16.53
C PRO A 93 3.13 11.01 16.37
N PRO A 94 2.83 12.30 16.63
CA PRO A 94 3.75 13.41 16.38
C PRO A 94 5.13 13.24 17.05
N GLU A 95 5.18 12.75 18.28
CA GLU A 95 6.44 12.55 19.01
C GLU A 95 7.35 11.52 18.31
N VAL A 96 6.76 10.44 17.79
CA VAL A 96 7.51 9.40 17.07
C VAL A 96 8.01 9.94 15.72
N LEU A 97 7.17 10.68 14.97
CA LEU A 97 7.55 11.28 13.69
C LEU A 97 8.68 12.31 13.86
N GLN A 98 8.59 13.19 14.86
CA GLN A 98 9.63 14.19 15.09
C GLN A 98 10.92 13.53 15.59
N GLY A 99 10.81 12.47 16.41
CA GLY A 99 11.95 11.65 16.83
C GLY A 99 12.63 10.95 15.65
N PHE A 100 11.85 10.40 14.70
CA PHE A 100 12.35 9.82 13.45
C PHE A 100 13.08 10.88 12.61
N LEU A 101 12.46 12.03 12.35
CA LEU A 101 13.08 13.11 11.58
C LEU A 101 14.38 13.60 12.23
N ASN A 102 14.42 13.70 13.57
CA ASN A 102 15.62 14.08 14.28
C ASN A 102 16.75 13.04 14.14
N LYS A 103 16.43 11.75 14.22
CA LYS A 103 17.40 10.67 13.96
C LYS A 103 17.93 10.72 12.52
N ALA A 104 17.05 10.96 11.54
CA ALA A 104 17.44 11.11 10.14
C ALA A 104 18.43 12.28 9.94
N VAL A 105 18.16 13.44 10.58
CA VAL A 105 19.08 14.60 10.57
C VAL A 105 20.41 14.23 11.21
N GLN A 106 20.41 13.54 12.36
CA GLN A 106 21.65 13.12 13.05
C GLN A 106 22.47 12.12 12.22
N ALA A 107 21.80 11.27 11.43
CA ALA A 107 22.46 10.34 10.50
C ALA A 107 22.97 11.03 9.20
N GLY A 108 22.76 12.34 9.05
CA GLY A 108 23.18 13.10 7.89
C GLY A 108 22.33 12.86 6.64
N CYS A 109 21.08 12.41 6.79
CA CYS A 109 20.16 12.26 5.66
C CYS A 109 19.79 13.63 5.09
N GLU A 110 19.79 13.73 3.74
CA GLU A 110 19.36 14.91 3.01
C GLU A 110 17.83 14.95 2.85
N TYR A 111 17.20 13.77 2.81
CA TYR A 111 15.77 13.60 2.56
C TYR A 111 15.12 12.68 3.59
N ALA A 112 13.86 12.98 3.92
CA ALA A 112 12.99 12.09 4.69
C ALA A 112 11.68 11.87 3.92
N ILE A 113 11.27 10.63 3.75
CA ILE A 113 10.07 10.23 3.02
C ILE A 113 9.05 9.76 4.04
N LEU A 114 7.85 10.34 4.04
CA LEU A 114 6.78 10.01 4.98
C LEU A 114 5.55 9.50 4.24
N GLU A 115 5.08 8.32 4.63
CA GLU A 115 3.76 7.85 4.23
C GLU A 115 2.69 8.54 5.08
N VAL A 116 1.82 9.39 4.45
CA VAL A 116 0.87 10.26 5.14
C VAL A 116 -0.57 9.81 4.88
N THR A 117 -1.25 9.33 5.93
CA THR A 117 -2.66 8.90 5.85
C THR A 117 -3.61 10.07 6.05
N SER A 118 -4.85 9.92 5.55
CA SER A 118 -5.92 10.90 5.76
C SER A 118 -6.30 11.08 7.24
N GLN A 119 -6.28 9.98 8.02
CA GLN A 119 -6.50 10.07 9.47
C GLN A 119 -5.40 10.87 10.17
N ALA A 120 -4.14 10.71 9.75
CA ALA A 120 -3.03 11.48 10.31
C ALA A 120 -3.14 12.99 9.99
N LEU A 121 -3.60 13.31 8.78
CA LEU A 121 -3.87 14.70 8.37
C LEU A 121 -5.03 15.29 9.16
N ASP A 122 -6.12 14.56 9.30
CA ASP A 122 -7.28 14.98 10.07
C ASP A 122 -6.95 15.16 11.56
N GLN A 123 -6.15 14.25 12.11
CA GLN A 123 -5.67 14.27 13.50
C GLN A 123 -4.45 15.17 13.73
N ASN A 124 -4.04 15.98 12.78
CA ASN A 124 -2.90 16.90 12.88
C ASN A 124 -1.55 16.23 13.28
N ARG A 125 -1.36 14.92 13.01
CA ARG A 125 -0.13 14.21 13.42
C ARG A 125 1.13 14.74 12.74
N VAL A 126 0.99 15.26 11.52
CA VAL A 126 2.09 15.87 10.75
C VAL A 126 2.15 17.39 10.88
N HIS A 127 1.36 17.97 11.81
CA HIS A 127 1.35 19.42 12.00
C HIS A 127 2.73 19.94 12.44
N GLY A 128 3.20 21.02 11.81
CA GLY A 128 4.52 21.59 12.07
C GLY A 128 5.65 20.96 11.26
N ILE A 129 5.42 19.84 10.55
CA ILE A 129 6.37 19.36 9.55
C ILE A 129 6.25 20.21 8.28
N LYS A 130 7.38 20.72 7.79
CA LYS A 130 7.46 21.41 6.51
C LYS A 130 7.82 20.40 5.43
N PHE A 131 6.93 20.24 4.46
CA PHE A 131 7.17 19.38 3.30
C PHE A 131 7.80 20.19 2.17
N ASP A 132 8.86 19.64 1.56
CA ASP A 132 9.50 20.16 0.34
C ASP A 132 8.76 19.69 -0.92
N THR A 133 8.29 18.46 -0.88
CA THR A 133 7.53 17.84 -1.97
C THR A 133 6.36 17.05 -1.41
N VAL A 134 5.19 17.14 -2.05
CA VAL A 134 4.00 16.37 -1.69
C VAL A 134 3.45 15.63 -2.89
N VAL A 135 3.04 14.38 -2.66
CA VAL A 135 2.61 13.45 -3.71
C VAL A 135 1.19 12.99 -3.46
N PHE A 136 0.33 13.11 -4.48
CA PHE A 136 -1.00 12.53 -4.52
C PHE A 136 -1.04 11.33 -5.45
N THR A 137 -1.34 10.14 -4.92
CA THR A 137 -1.39 8.91 -5.72
C THR A 137 -2.77 8.65 -6.32
N ASN A 138 -3.81 8.59 -5.52
CA ASN A 138 -5.19 8.36 -5.94
C ASN A 138 -6.18 8.53 -4.80
N LEU A 139 -7.50 8.63 -5.16
CA LEU A 139 -8.60 8.60 -4.21
C LEU A 139 -9.64 7.55 -4.65
N SER A 140 -9.81 6.49 -3.87
CA SER A 140 -10.85 5.49 -4.07
C SER A 140 -11.67 5.26 -2.79
N HIS A 141 -12.69 4.41 -2.85
CA HIS A 141 -13.57 4.13 -1.72
C HIS A 141 -12.80 3.42 -0.59
N ASP A 142 -12.53 4.15 0.50
CA ASP A 142 -11.90 3.60 1.70
C ASP A 142 -12.16 4.50 2.92
N HIS A 143 -11.98 3.98 4.14
CA HIS A 143 -12.02 4.74 5.40
C HIS A 143 -13.30 5.58 5.63
N LEU A 144 -14.46 5.21 5.06
CA LEU A 144 -15.72 5.90 5.28
C LEU A 144 -16.31 5.64 6.68
N ASP A 145 -15.88 4.60 7.36
CA ASP A 145 -16.10 4.38 8.79
C ASP A 145 -15.61 5.57 9.63
N TYR A 146 -14.47 6.15 9.26
CA TYR A 146 -13.86 7.31 9.91
C TYR A 146 -14.37 8.64 9.32
N HIS A 147 -14.22 8.84 8.01
CA HIS A 147 -14.48 10.12 7.34
C HIS A 147 -15.95 10.38 7.02
N LYS A 148 -16.83 9.36 7.13
CA LYS A 148 -18.28 9.38 6.85
C LYS A 148 -18.66 9.60 5.39
N THR A 149 -17.98 10.49 4.67
CA THR A 149 -18.23 10.79 3.26
C THR A 149 -16.95 10.79 2.42
N LYS A 150 -17.09 10.56 1.12
CA LYS A 150 -15.96 10.67 0.17
C LYS A 150 -15.39 12.08 0.14
N GLU A 151 -16.24 13.10 0.28
CA GLU A 151 -15.80 14.50 0.30
C GLU A 151 -14.93 14.80 1.52
N ASN A 152 -15.33 14.39 2.72
CA ASN A 152 -14.51 14.54 3.92
C ASN A 152 -13.17 13.80 3.81
N TYR A 153 -13.17 12.64 3.16
CA TYR A 153 -11.95 11.87 2.90
C TYR A 153 -11.00 12.61 1.94
N LEU A 154 -11.54 13.21 0.87
CA LEU A 154 -10.79 14.08 -0.04
C LEU A 154 -10.25 15.31 0.69
N LEU A 155 -11.10 16.03 1.42
CA LEU A 155 -10.72 17.24 2.17
C LEU A 155 -9.60 16.95 3.18
N ALA A 156 -9.66 15.79 3.85
CA ALA A 156 -8.58 15.39 4.76
C ALA A 156 -7.23 15.25 4.03
N LYS A 157 -7.20 14.71 2.80
CA LYS A 157 -5.96 14.59 2.02
C LYS A 157 -5.49 15.93 1.46
N LEU A 158 -6.41 16.81 1.06
CA LEU A 158 -6.08 18.14 0.58
C LEU A 158 -5.29 18.97 1.61
N LYS A 159 -5.53 18.75 2.92
CA LYS A 159 -4.78 19.42 4.01
C LYS A 159 -3.26 19.32 3.86
N LEU A 160 -2.73 18.21 3.28
CA LEU A 160 -1.29 18.06 3.05
C LEU A 160 -0.77 19.11 2.07
N PHE A 161 -1.53 19.43 1.04
CA PHE A 161 -1.21 20.37 -0.02
C PHE A 161 -1.50 21.81 0.43
N GLU A 162 -2.67 22.07 0.99
CA GLU A 162 -3.08 23.39 1.52
C GLU A 162 -2.11 23.94 2.57
N ASN A 163 -1.61 23.08 3.45
CA ASN A 163 -0.67 23.47 4.49
C ASN A 163 0.77 23.67 4.00
N ASN A 164 1.06 23.34 2.73
CA ASN A 164 2.40 23.41 2.15
C ASN A 164 2.42 24.13 0.79
N PRO A 165 1.96 25.39 0.69
CA PRO A 165 1.81 26.11 -0.58
C PRO A 165 3.15 26.48 -1.25
N LYS A 166 4.28 26.22 -0.59
CA LYS A 166 5.64 26.40 -1.13
C LYS A 166 6.31 25.07 -1.50
N ALA A 167 5.62 23.95 -1.33
CA ALA A 167 6.11 22.64 -1.74
C ALA A 167 5.94 22.44 -3.25
N ARG A 168 6.72 21.50 -3.82
CA ARG A 168 6.46 20.94 -5.14
C ARG A 168 5.34 19.92 -5.03
N PHE A 169 4.42 19.95 -5.99
CA PHE A 169 3.30 19.01 -6.03
C PHE A 169 3.50 17.98 -7.15
N VAL A 170 3.37 16.71 -6.82
CA VAL A 170 3.35 15.60 -7.77
C VAL A 170 1.97 14.96 -7.73
N ILE A 171 1.23 15.03 -8.83
CA ILE A 171 -0.22 14.76 -8.87
C ILE A 171 -0.55 13.76 -9.97
N ASN A 172 -1.32 12.72 -9.61
CA ASN A 172 -1.87 11.76 -10.55
C ASN A 172 -3.02 12.37 -11.34
N GLU A 173 -2.81 12.68 -12.61
CA GLU A 173 -3.84 13.26 -13.48
C GLU A 173 -4.89 12.23 -13.94
N ASP A 174 -4.66 10.94 -13.76
CA ASP A 174 -5.63 9.89 -14.05
C ASP A 174 -6.72 9.76 -12.98
N ASP A 175 -6.54 10.35 -11.79
CA ASP A 175 -7.56 10.37 -10.73
C ASP A 175 -8.61 11.44 -11.00
N ALA A 176 -9.88 11.12 -10.78
CA ALA A 176 -10.99 12.03 -11.05
C ALA A 176 -10.94 13.34 -10.21
N ASN A 177 -10.21 13.35 -9.11
CA ASN A 177 -10.11 14.51 -8.20
C ASN A 177 -8.81 15.30 -8.39
N TRP A 178 -7.98 14.97 -9.38
CA TRP A 178 -6.66 15.58 -9.57
C TRP A 178 -6.68 17.11 -9.60
N ASN A 179 -7.70 17.69 -10.23
CA ASN A 179 -7.85 19.14 -10.40
C ASN A 179 -8.03 19.88 -9.06
N ARG A 180 -8.60 19.23 -8.03
CA ARG A 180 -8.74 19.78 -6.66
C ARG A 180 -7.37 20.00 -6.02
N PHE A 181 -6.41 19.12 -6.27
CA PHE A 181 -5.02 19.24 -5.82
C PHE A 181 -4.25 20.24 -6.70
N TYR A 182 -4.47 20.18 -8.01
CA TYR A 182 -3.79 21.05 -8.98
C TYR A 182 -4.16 22.53 -8.83
N SER A 183 -5.39 22.85 -8.43
CA SER A 183 -5.84 24.22 -8.22
C SER A 183 -5.19 24.93 -7.02
N LEU A 184 -4.58 24.19 -6.08
CA LEU A 184 -3.93 24.76 -4.92
C LEU A 184 -2.58 25.40 -5.27
N PRO A 185 -2.14 26.46 -4.53
CA PRO A 185 -0.85 27.08 -4.75
C PRO A 185 0.30 26.14 -4.43
N ALA A 186 1.33 26.14 -5.28
CA ALA A 186 2.56 25.36 -5.14
C ALA A 186 3.75 26.13 -5.68
N SER A 187 4.99 25.72 -5.33
CA SER A 187 6.18 26.27 -6.00
C SER A 187 6.30 25.79 -7.44
N GLU A 188 5.93 24.54 -7.67
CA GLU A 188 5.96 23.89 -8.97
C GLU A 188 5.01 22.68 -8.95
N LYS A 189 4.47 22.27 -10.10
CA LYS A 189 3.50 21.17 -10.19
C LYS A 189 3.89 20.21 -11.29
N PHE A 190 4.13 18.97 -10.92
CA PHE A 190 4.41 17.85 -11.81
C PHE A 190 3.19 16.95 -11.90
N LEU A 191 2.74 16.67 -13.11
CA LEU A 191 1.66 15.73 -13.39
C LEU A 191 2.22 14.38 -13.82
N TYR A 192 1.51 13.31 -13.55
CA TYR A 192 1.81 12.03 -14.16
C TYR A 192 0.55 11.28 -14.59
N SER A 193 0.66 10.52 -15.69
CA SER A 193 -0.44 9.79 -16.28
C SER A 193 0.03 8.51 -17.00
N VAL A 194 -0.81 7.49 -17.02
CA VAL A 194 -0.68 6.31 -17.90
C VAL A 194 -1.73 6.30 -19.02
N LYS A 195 -2.60 7.31 -19.07
CA LYS A 195 -3.76 7.34 -19.98
C LYS A 195 -3.69 8.44 -21.03
N LYS A 196 -3.15 9.59 -20.68
CA LYS A 196 -3.23 10.81 -21.49
C LYS A 196 -1.93 11.62 -21.46
N PRO A 197 -1.69 12.45 -22.49
CA PRO A 197 -0.57 13.40 -22.45
C PRO A 197 -0.72 14.39 -21.30
N ILE A 198 0.40 14.89 -20.82
CA ILE A 198 0.49 15.90 -19.76
C ILE A 198 1.32 17.09 -20.24
N GLU A 199 1.15 18.25 -19.59
CA GLU A 199 1.88 19.46 -19.95
C GLU A 199 3.28 19.50 -19.29
N HIS A 200 3.40 19.08 -18.03
CA HIS A 200 4.66 19.09 -17.26
C HIS A 200 4.71 17.92 -16.29
N GLY A 201 5.77 17.08 -16.41
CA GLY A 201 5.98 15.90 -15.58
C GLY A 201 6.33 14.64 -16.37
N ALA A 202 5.62 13.50 -16.20
CA ALA A 202 5.92 12.26 -16.90
C ALA A 202 4.68 11.44 -17.30
N VAL A 203 4.68 10.90 -18.52
CA VAL A 203 3.63 9.99 -19.02
C VAL A 203 4.23 8.65 -19.41
N ALA A 204 3.57 7.55 -19.02
CA ALA A 204 3.95 6.22 -19.49
C ALA A 204 3.36 5.93 -20.87
N ARG A 205 4.20 5.48 -21.79
CA ARG A 205 3.83 5.00 -23.13
C ARG A 205 4.34 3.57 -23.32
N LYS A 206 3.75 2.84 -24.26
CA LYS A 206 4.17 1.47 -24.63
C LYS A 206 4.28 0.54 -23.42
N ILE A 207 3.24 0.56 -22.56
CA ILE A 207 3.22 -0.25 -21.34
C ILE A 207 3.04 -1.72 -21.72
N LEU A 208 3.99 -2.56 -21.30
CA LEU A 208 3.94 -4.01 -21.37
C LEU A 208 4.01 -4.55 -19.94
N SER A 209 3.03 -5.34 -19.53
CA SER A 209 3.00 -5.96 -18.20
C SER A 209 3.00 -7.47 -18.34
N SER A 210 3.83 -8.12 -17.51
CA SER A 210 3.94 -9.57 -17.37
C SER A 210 3.88 -9.95 -15.90
N PRO A 211 3.75 -11.25 -15.54
CA PRO A 211 3.83 -11.70 -14.15
C PRO A 211 5.15 -11.36 -13.46
N ASN A 212 6.22 -11.17 -14.23
CA ASN A 212 7.57 -10.93 -13.72
C ASN A 212 7.94 -9.44 -13.65
N GLY A 213 7.06 -8.54 -14.11
CA GLY A 213 7.33 -7.10 -14.09
C GLY A 213 6.59 -6.34 -15.18
N SER A 214 6.93 -5.07 -15.32
CA SER A 214 6.33 -4.17 -16.30
C SER A 214 7.41 -3.34 -17.00
N THR A 215 7.35 -3.21 -18.33
CA THR A 215 8.22 -2.32 -19.11
C THR A 215 7.38 -1.18 -19.67
N PHE A 216 7.89 0.03 -19.61
CA PHE A 216 7.23 1.20 -20.20
C PHE A 216 8.23 2.27 -20.60
N THR A 217 7.84 3.16 -21.51
CA THR A 217 8.58 4.38 -21.82
C THR A 217 8.04 5.52 -20.98
N ALA A 218 8.81 6.03 -20.02
CA ALA A 218 8.53 7.29 -19.35
C ALA A 218 8.93 8.44 -20.28
N ALA A 219 7.97 9.16 -20.83
CA ALA A 219 8.21 10.38 -21.59
C ALA A 219 7.98 11.58 -20.66
N PHE A 220 8.92 12.51 -20.60
CA PHE A 220 8.92 13.71 -19.79
C PHE A 220 9.38 14.91 -20.62
N ASP A 221 9.37 16.12 -20.06
CA ASP A 221 9.54 17.37 -20.82
C ASP A 221 10.79 17.37 -21.71
N ASP A 222 11.93 16.93 -21.18
CA ASP A 222 13.22 17.03 -21.86
C ASP A 222 13.70 15.68 -22.46
N GLY A 223 12.83 14.63 -22.48
CA GLY A 223 13.26 13.35 -23.01
C GLY A 223 12.36 12.18 -22.73
N GLN A 224 12.96 11.00 -22.84
CA GLN A 224 12.30 9.74 -22.52
C GLN A 224 13.28 8.71 -21.96
N ALA A 225 12.80 7.84 -21.10
CA ALA A 225 13.55 6.70 -20.55
C ALA A 225 12.72 5.41 -20.65
N ILE A 226 13.35 4.31 -21.04
CA ILE A 226 12.72 2.99 -20.99
C ILE A 226 12.99 2.42 -19.60
N VAL A 227 11.92 2.14 -18.84
CA VAL A 227 12.00 1.63 -17.46
C VAL A 227 11.50 0.19 -17.42
N GLU A 228 12.31 -0.69 -16.83
CA GLU A 228 12.03 -2.12 -16.65
C GLU A 228 11.78 -2.42 -15.16
N LEU A 229 10.52 -2.34 -14.73
CA LEU A 229 10.14 -2.65 -13.36
C LEU A 229 10.08 -4.15 -13.13
N LYS A 230 10.61 -4.62 -12.02
CA LYS A 230 10.42 -5.98 -11.50
C LYS A 230 9.05 -6.19 -10.84
N LEU A 231 8.26 -5.13 -10.70
CA LEU A 231 6.92 -5.16 -10.13
C LEU A 231 5.86 -5.20 -11.23
N PRO A 232 4.95 -6.20 -11.22
CA PRO A 232 3.91 -6.34 -12.23
C PRO A 232 2.75 -5.35 -12.04
N GLY A 233 2.02 -5.06 -13.13
CA GLY A 233 0.75 -4.35 -13.12
C GLY A 233 0.84 -2.85 -13.38
N ILE A 234 -0.17 -2.35 -14.09
CA ILE A 234 -0.27 -0.94 -14.50
C ILE A 234 -0.27 0.01 -13.30
N PHE A 235 -0.82 -0.41 -12.16
CA PHE A 235 -0.78 0.41 -10.95
C PHE A 235 0.65 0.59 -10.40
N ASN A 236 1.57 -0.36 -10.63
CA ASN A 236 2.98 -0.18 -10.30
C ASN A 236 3.69 0.72 -11.30
N VAL A 237 3.27 0.75 -12.56
CA VAL A 237 3.71 1.79 -13.52
C VAL A 237 3.27 3.17 -13.05
N GLN A 238 2.03 3.34 -12.56
CA GLN A 238 1.58 4.61 -11.97
C GLN A 238 2.40 5.00 -10.73
N ASN A 239 2.70 4.04 -9.84
CA ASN A 239 3.54 4.27 -8.67
C ASN A 239 4.97 4.69 -9.08
N ALA A 240 5.52 4.05 -10.11
CA ALA A 240 6.84 4.39 -10.66
C ALA A 240 6.87 5.79 -11.29
N LEU A 241 5.83 6.18 -12.03
CA LEU A 241 5.72 7.54 -12.56
C LEU A 241 5.64 8.59 -11.45
N ALA A 242 4.93 8.31 -10.35
CA ALA A 242 4.91 9.21 -9.20
C ALA A 242 6.31 9.42 -8.62
N ALA A 243 7.08 8.34 -8.43
CA ALA A 243 8.46 8.41 -7.96
C ALA A 243 9.40 9.04 -8.99
N PHE A 244 9.18 8.78 -10.29
CA PHE A 244 9.91 9.42 -11.40
C PHE A 244 9.72 10.93 -11.37
N CYS A 245 8.48 11.42 -11.25
CA CYS A 245 8.19 12.85 -11.13
C CYS A 245 8.77 13.48 -9.86
N VAL A 246 8.82 12.76 -8.74
CA VAL A 246 9.56 13.23 -7.55
C VAL A 246 11.03 13.41 -7.88
N GLY A 247 11.66 12.46 -8.58
CA GLY A 247 13.05 12.58 -9.03
C GLY A 247 13.28 13.80 -9.93
N LEU A 248 12.40 14.04 -10.92
CA LEU A 248 12.45 15.23 -11.78
C LEU A 248 12.29 16.50 -10.95
N ALA A 249 11.30 16.56 -10.04
CA ALA A 249 11.03 17.68 -9.16
C ALA A 249 12.23 18.02 -8.26
N LEU A 250 13.06 17.05 -7.92
CA LEU A 250 14.29 17.22 -7.15
C LEU A 250 15.50 17.58 -8.01
N GLY A 251 15.36 17.59 -9.35
CA GLY A 251 16.45 17.86 -10.31
C GLY A 251 17.45 16.71 -10.43
N LEU A 252 17.00 15.47 -10.21
CA LEU A 252 17.86 14.30 -10.35
C LEU A 252 18.04 13.91 -11.82
N ASP A 253 19.17 13.32 -12.14
CA ASP A 253 19.45 12.75 -13.46
C ASP A 253 18.43 11.64 -13.81
N PRO A 254 17.71 11.72 -14.95
CA PRO A 254 16.74 10.73 -15.39
C PRO A 254 17.27 9.30 -15.43
N GLU A 255 18.56 9.08 -15.77
CA GLU A 255 19.16 7.74 -15.74
C GLU A 255 19.31 7.21 -14.30
N LYS A 256 19.57 8.08 -13.31
CA LYS A 256 19.59 7.69 -11.91
C LYS A 256 18.18 7.40 -11.38
N ILE A 257 17.19 8.16 -11.84
CA ILE A 257 15.78 7.91 -11.51
C ILE A 257 15.37 6.52 -12.04
N LYS A 258 15.64 6.26 -13.33
CA LYS A 258 15.41 4.95 -13.96
C LYS A 258 16.08 3.83 -13.18
N LEU A 259 17.38 3.92 -12.94
CA LEU A 259 18.14 2.91 -12.19
C LEU A 259 17.53 2.61 -10.83
N GLY A 260 17.13 3.67 -10.10
CA GLY A 260 16.49 3.53 -8.80
C GLY A 260 15.16 2.77 -8.87
N LEU A 261 14.34 3.01 -9.89
CA LEU A 261 13.07 2.30 -10.09
C LEU A 261 13.30 0.81 -10.44
N GLU A 262 14.27 0.50 -11.30
CA GLU A 262 14.63 -0.85 -11.74
C GLU A 262 15.26 -1.68 -10.61
N ASN A 263 15.87 -1.03 -9.62
CA ASN A 263 16.42 -1.67 -8.43
C ASN A 263 15.34 -2.17 -7.46
N VAL A 264 14.12 -1.64 -7.50
CA VAL A 264 13.02 -2.10 -6.63
C VAL A 264 12.52 -3.46 -7.08
N SER A 265 13.02 -4.52 -6.44
CA SER A 265 12.65 -5.90 -6.78
C SER A 265 11.43 -6.40 -6.00
N LEU A 266 11.18 -5.83 -4.82
CA LEU A 266 10.14 -6.27 -3.90
C LEU A 266 9.72 -5.12 -2.98
N VAL A 267 8.43 -5.00 -2.78
CA VAL A 267 7.85 -4.26 -1.63
C VAL A 267 7.08 -5.27 -0.80
N ALA A 268 7.53 -5.54 0.41
CA ALA A 268 6.98 -6.60 1.25
C ALA A 268 5.45 -6.53 1.34
N GLY A 269 4.78 -7.66 1.09
CA GLY A 269 3.33 -7.76 1.09
C GLY A 269 2.59 -6.93 0.04
N ARG A 270 3.25 -6.58 -1.07
CA ARG A 270 2.67 -5.87 -2.22
C ARG A 270 2.98 -6.63 -3.50
N MET A 271 2.03 -7.45 -3.98
CA MET A 271 2.24 -8.39 -5.07
C MET A 271 3.52 -9.23 -4.89
N GLU A 272 3.82 -9.59 -3.64
CA GLU A 272 5.02 -10.32 -3.29
C GLU A 272 4.92 -11.77 -3.77
N SER A 273 5.70 -12.12 -4.78
CA SER A 273 5.83 -13.50 -5.24
C SER A 273 6.78 -14.27 -4.32
N ILE A 274 6.30 -15.36 -3.72
CA ILE A 274 7.10 -16.20 -2.84
C ILE A 274 7.46 -17.50 -3.56
N ARG A 275 8.78 -17.72 -3.71
CA ARG A 275 9.34 -18.93 -4.30
C ARG A 275 10.43 -19.48 -3.39
N VAL A 276 10.46 -20.78 -3.18
CA VAL A 276 11.42 -21.46 -2.29
C VAL A 276 12.26 -22.50 -3.03
N SER A 277 11.83 -22.94 -4.22
CA SER A 277 12.51 -23.97 -5.01
C SER A 277 12.31 -23.75 -6.51
N LYS A 278 13.30 -24.14 -7.33
CA LYS A 278 13.20 -24.17 -8.80
C LYS A 278 12.15 -25.16 -9.28
N ASN A 279 11.87 -26.19 -8.49
CA ASN A 279 10.87 -27.20 -8.77
C ASN A 279 9.43 -26.75 -8.49
N GLN A 280 9.25 -25.56 -7.91
CA GLN A 280 7.92 -25.00 -7.69
C GLN A 280 7.28 -24.64 -9.03
N ASP A 281 6.23 -25.35 -9.40
CA ASP A 281 5.58 -25.33 -10.71
C ASP A 281 4.30 -24.47 -10.76
N PHE A 282 3.97 -23.77 -9.66
CA PHE A 282 2.91 -22.77 -9.53
C PHE A 282 3.42 -21.52 -8.80
N ALA A 283 2.73 -20.40 -8.95
CA ALA A 283 3.08 -19.15 -8.26
C ALA A 283 2.28 -18.98 -6.97
N VAL A 284 2.91 -18.35 -5.95
CA VAL A 284 2.22 -17.90 -4.73
C VAL A 284 2.49 -16.42 -4.55
N ILE A 285 1.41 -15.63 -4.45
CA ILE A 285 1.47 -14.17 -4.33
C ILE A 285 0.78 -13.75 -3.03
N VAL A 286 1.48 -12.93 -2.24
CA VAL A 286 0.95 -12.31 -1.02
C VAL A 286 0.77 -10.82 -1.26
N ASP A 287 -0.44 -10.28 -0.97
CA ASP A 287 -0.76 -8.88 -1.16
C ASP A 287 -1.60 -8.32 0.00
N TYR A 288 -1.48 -7.03 0.24
CA TYR A 288 -2.22 -6.29 1.27
C TYR A 288 -3.63 -5.85 0.83
N ALA A 289 -4.09 -6.20 -0.35
CA ALA A 289 -5.40 -5.82 -0.85
C ALA A 289 -6.52 -6.29 0.11
N HIS A 290 -7.21 -5.33 0.73
CA HIS A 290 -8.23 -5.53 1.76
C HIS A 290 -9.50 -4.70 1.52
N ASN A 291 -9.66 -4.13 0.32
CA ASN A 291 -10.86 -3.41 -0.12
C ASN A 291 -11.18 -3.72 -1.60
N PRO A 292 -12.40 -3.47 -2.06
CA PRO A 292 -12.86 -3.87 -3.40
C PRO A 292 -11.95 -3.41 -4.54
N ASP A 293 -11.55 -2.13 -4.54
CA ASP A 293 -10.76 -1.58 -5.65
C ASP A 293 -9.34 -2.17 -5.68
N SER A 294 -8.69 -2.42 -4.50
CA SER A 294 -7.38 -3.08 -4.47
C SER A 294 -7.48 -4.53 -4.92
N LEU A 295 -8.48 -5.26 -4.45
CA LEU A 295 -8.72 -6.65 -4.87
C LEU A 295 -8.95 -6.74 -6.37
N LYS A 296 -9.77 -5.86 -6.93
CA LYS A 296 -10.00 -5.82 -8.38
C LYS A 296 -8.68 -5.66 -9.14
N ASN A 297 -7.87 -4.66 -8.77
CA ASN A 297 -6.60 -4.39 -9.46
C ASN A 297 -5.64 -5.59 -9.36
N VAL A 298 -5.54 -6.23 -8.19
CA VAL A 298 -4.69 -7.40 -7.99
C VAL A 298 -5.20 -8.59 -8.81
N TYR A 299 -6.51 -8.86 -8.79
CA TYR A 299 -7.10 -9.92 -9.61
C TYR A 299 -6.89 -9.70 -11.11
N GLU A 300 -7.11 -8.47 -11.60
CA GLU A 300 -6.91 -8.13 -13.02
C GLU A 300 -5.44 -8.34 -13.43
N THR A 301 -4.50 -7.90 -12.60
CA THR A 301 -3.07 -8.07 -12.85
C THR A 301 -2.68 -9.56 -12.89
N VAL A 302 -3.15 -10.35 -11.93
CA VAL A 302 -2.86 -11.79 -11.90
C VAL A 302 -3.49 -12.49 -13.10
N ARG A 303 -4.75 -12.19 -13.43
CA ARG A 303 -5.44 -12.77 -14.59
C ARG A 303 -4.79 -12.41 -15.91
N GLU A 304 -4.31 -11.18 -16.06
CA GLU A 304 -3.54 -10.76 -17.24
C GLU A 304 -2.29 -11.63 -17.41
N GLY A 305 -1.54 -11.82 -16.31
CA GLY A 305 -0.36 -12.69 -16.28
C GLY A 305 -0.64 -14.16 -16.56
N MET A 306 -1.87 -14.61 -16.33
CA MET A 306 -2.27 -16.01 -16.52
C MET A 306 -2.89 -16.30 -17.90
N LYS A 307 -3.08 -15.31 -18.77
CA LYS A 307 -3.86 -15.45 -20.03
C LYS A 307 -3.52 -16.67 -20.90
N ASN A 308 -2.26 -17.09 -20.88
CA ASN A 308 -1.79 -18.18 -21.75
C ASN A 308 -1.21 -19.37 -20.98
N THR A 309 -1.47 -19.45 -19.66
CA THR A 309 -0.87 -20.51 -18.82
C THR A 309 -1.75 -21.75 -18.69
N GLY A 310 -3.06 -21.62 -18.90
CA GLY A 310 -4.05 -22.68 -18.64
C GLY A 310 -4.24 -23.01 -17.16
N GLY A 311 -3.58 -22.28 -16.26
CA GLY A 311 -3.65 -22.48 -14.81
C GLY A 311 -4.90 -21.88 -14.17
N LYS A 312 -5.20 -22.30 -12.94
CA LYS A 312 -6.29 -21.78 -12.10
C LYS A 312 -5.78 -20.66 -11.18
N LEU A 313 -6.66 -19.70 -10.88
CA LEU A 313 -6.47 -18.73 -9.82
C LEU A 313 -7.17 -19.21 -8.55
N ILE A 314 -6.39 -19.47 -7.50
CA ILE A 314 -6.85 -19.89 -6.18
C ILE A 314 -6.73 -18.70 -5.24
N SER A 315 -7.84 -18.21 -4.70
CA SER A 315 -7.87 -17.03 -3.85
C SER A 315 -8.08 -17.39 -2.38
N VAL A 316 -7.22 -16.86 -1.51
CA VAL A 316 -7.42 -16.84 -0.05
C VAL A 316 -7.81 -15.43 0.35
N LEU A 317 -9.03 -15.26 0.87
CA LEU A 317 -9.65 -13.97 1.13
C LEU A 317 -10.30 -13.94 2.51
N GLY A 318 -10.02 -12.89 3.27
CA GLY A 318 -10.69 -12.53 4.51
C GLY A 318 -11.22 -11.10 4.49
N ALA A 319 -11.76 -10.67 5.62
CA ALA A 319 -12.08 -9.27 5.87
C ALA A 319 -11.89 -8.91 7.34
N THR A 320 -11.47 -7.68 7.58
CA THR A 320 -11.18 -7.14 8.91
C THR A 320 -12.49 -6.78 9.65
N GLY A 321 -12.58 -7.11 10.93
CA GLY A 321 -13.62 -6.64 11.83
C GLY A 321 -13.52 -5.14 12.10
N ARG A 322 -14.59 -4.53 12.67
CA ARG A 322 -14.65 -3.09 13.04
C ARG A 322 -14.40 -2.11 11.89
N ARG A 323 -14.51 -2.57 10.67
CA ARG A 323 -14.37 -1.76 9.45
C ARG A 323 -15.71 -1.73 8.70
N ASP A 324 -15.71 -1.02 7.58
CA ASP A 324 -16.86 -0.95 6.69
C ASP A 324 -17.34 -2.36 6.29
N LYS A 325 -18.50 -2.77 6.80
CA LYS A 325 -19.10 -4.07 6.51
C LYS A 325 -19.64 -4.17 5.09
N THR A 326 -20.00 -3.02 4.48
CA THR A 326 -20.61 -3.00 3.14
C THR A 326 -19.65 -3.49 2.05
N LYS A 327 -18.34 -3.43 2.30
CA LYS A 327 -17.33 -3.96 1.38
C LYS A 327 -17.25 -5.49 1.36
N ARG A 328 -17.67 -6.20 2.44
CA ARG A 328 -17.51 -7.65 2.61
C ARG A 328 -18.13 -8.44 1.46
N PRO A 329 -19.42 -8.30 1.16
CA PRO A 329 -20.03 -9.02 0.03
C PRO A 329 -19.49 -8.58 -1.33
N ILE A 330 -19.03 -7.33 -1.49
CA ILE A 330 -18.42 -6.85 -2.73
C ILE A 330 -17.08 -7.56 -2.98
N MET A 331 -16.28 -7.77 -1.91
CA MET A 331 -15.02 -8.51 -1.97
C MET A 331 -15.24 -9.97 -2.35
N GLY A 332 -16.27 -10.61 -1.76
CA GLY A 332 -16.69 -11.96 -2.14
C GLY A 332 -17.14 -12.07 -3.59
N ALA A 333 -17.88 -11.07 -4.08
CA ALA A 333 -18.31 -11.01 -5.48
C ALA A 333 -17.13 -10.91 -6.46
N LEU A 334 -16.12 -10.11 -6.12
CA LEU A 334 -14.89 -10.03 -6.92
C LEU A 334 -14.13 -11.36 -6.93
N ALA A 335 -14.00 -12.03 -5.78
CA ALA A 335 -13.41 -13.37 -5.74
C ALA A 335 -14.18 -14.34 -6.62
N GLY A 336 -15.51 -14.34 -6.56
CA GLY A 336 -16.38 -15.18 -7.40
C GLY A 336 -16.27 -14.89 -8.90
N TYR A 337 -15.98 -13.64 -9.26
CA TYR A 337 -15.78 -13.25 -10.65
C TYR A 337 -14.42 -13.67 -11.22
N TYR A 338 -13.36 -13.42 -10.45
CA TYR A 338 -11.99 -13.60 -10.95
C TYR A 338 -11.36 -14.96 -10.63
N ALA A 339 -11.63 -15.56 -9.45
CA ALA A 339 -10.97 -16.79 -9.03
C ALA A 339 -11.64 -18.07 -9.56
N ASP A 340 -10.89 -19.15 -9.64
CA ASP A 340 -11.38 -20.49 -9.98
C ASP A 340 -11.72 -21.30 -8.74
N LEU A 341 -10.93 -21.12 -7.67
CA LEU A 341 -11.16 -21.66 -6.34
C LEU A 341 -11.07 -20.52 -5.32
N VAL A 342 -11.92 -20.53 -4.29
CA VAL A 342 -11.91 -19.50 -3.25
C VAL A 342 -11.92 -20.16 -1.86
N ILE A 343 -11.02 -19.69 -0.99
CA ILE A 343 -11.00 -20.07 0.42
C ILE A 343 -11.22 -18.79 1.23
N PHE A 344 -12.41 -18.69 1.84
CA PHE A 344 -12.77 -17.63 2.76
C PHE A 344 -12.21 -17.96 4.14
N THR A 345 -11.56 -16.99 4.77
CA THR A 345 -10.88 -17.20 6.04
C THR A 345 -10.87 -15.96 6.93
N ASN A 346 -10.36 -16.11 8.12
CA ASN A 346 -10.20 -15.04 9.10
C ASN A 346 -9.12 -14.02 8.69
N GLU A 347 -9.35 -12.76 9.06
CA GLU A 347 -8.41 -11.64 8.92
C GLU A 347 -8.75 -10.58 9.98
N ASP A 348 -7.94 -10.41 11.01
CA ASP A 348 -8.12 -9.40 12.06
C ASP A 348 -9.59 -9.18 12.52
N PRO A 349 -10.25 -10.15 13.15
CA PRO A 349 -11.67 -10.03 13.51
C PRO A 349 -11.92 -9.00 14.60
N TYR A 350 -10.92 -8.64 15.40
CA TYR A 350 -11.08 -7.87 16.63
C TYR A 350 -12.08 -8.54 17.56
N ASP A 351 -13.14 -7.82 17.98
CA ASP A 351 -14.23 -8.28 18.84
C ASP A 351 -15.48 -8.75 18.05
N GLU A 352 -15.42 -8.83 16.71
CA GLU A 352 -16.48 -9.44 15.91
C GLU A 352 -16.26 -10.96 15.80
N ASP A 353 -17.35 -11.72 15.72
CA ASP A 353 -17.27 -13.14 15.44
C ASP A 353 -16.68 -13.39 14.05
N PRO A 354 -15.52 -14.07 13.96
CA PRO A 354 -14.85 -14.27 12.68
C PRO A 354 -15.66 -15.18 11.72
N SER A 355 -16.51 -16.06 12.25
CA SER A 355 -17.37 -16.91 11.41
C SER A 355 -18.43 -16.06 10.71
N SER A 356 -19.02 -15.09 11.40
CA SER A 356 -19.97 -14.15 10.82
C SER A 356 -19.33 -13.28 9.73
N ILE A 357 -18.09 -12.83 9.93
CA ILE A 357 -17.35 -12.08 8.91
C ILE A 357 -17.14 -12.94 7.66
N ILE A 358 -16.74 -14.20 7.83
CA ILE A 358 -16.53 -15.16 6.72
C ILE A 358 -17.84 -15.37 5.96
N GLU A 359 -18.98 -15.51 6.65
CA GLU A 359 -20.30 -15.63 6.00
C GLU A 359 -20.64 -14.41 5.16
N GLU A 360 -20.50 -13.20 5.70
CA GLU A 360 -20.80 -11.95 4.99
C GLU A 360 -19.95 -11.78 3.73
N VAL A 361 -18.69 -12.21 3.75
CA VAL A 361 -17.83 -12.18 2.56
C VAL A 361 -18.26 -13.29 1.58
N ALA A 362 -18.49 -14.50 2.07
CA ALA A 362 -18.81 -15.66 1.24
C ALA A 362 -20.16 -15.53 0.50
N GLU A 363 -21.16 -14.85 1.11
CA GLU A 363 -22.42 -14.57 0.42
C GLU A 363 -22.23 -13.80 -0.89
N GLY A 364 -21.20 -12.97 -0.96
CA GLY A 364 -20.88 -12.20 -2.17
C GLY A 364 -20.53 -13.06 -3.38
N ILE A 365 -20.00 -14.29 -3.19
CA ILE A 365 -19.54 -15.15 -4.29
C ILE A 365 -20.64 -15.46 -5.31
N PHE A 366 -21.87 -15.57 -4.84
CA PHE A 366 -23.03 -15.84 -5.68
C PHE A 366 -23.50 -14.61 -6.47
N LYS A 367 -23.17 -13.40 -6.01
CA LYS A 367 -23.50 -12.12 -6.67
C LYS A 367 -22.51 -11.79 -7.79
N GLY A 368 -21.25 -12.23 -7.65
CA GLY A 368 -20.18 -12.01 -8.63
C GLY A 368 -20.08 -13.07 -9.71
N ALA A 369 -20.86 -14.15 -9.60
CA ALA A 369 -20.77 -15.27 -10.52
C ALA A 369 -21.03 -14.83 -11.96
N VAL A 370 -20.03 -14.98 -12.81
CA VAL A 370 -20.23 -15.08 -14.24
C VAL A 370 -21.19 -16.27 -14.44
N LYS A 371 -22.26 -16.13 -15.23
CA LYS A 371 -23.34 -17.11 -15.44
C LYS A 371 -22.90 -18.58 -15.77
N LYS A 372 -21.60 -18.82 -15.90
CA LYS A 372 -21.00 -20.12 -16.28
C LYS A 372 -20.40 -20.91 -15.12
N ARG A 373 -20.29 -20.37 -13.89
CA ARG A 373 -19.65 -21.08 -12.78
C ARG A 373 -20.64 -21.32 -11.64
N GLN A 374 -20.89 -22.57 -11.36
CA GLN A 374 -21.65 -22.98 -10.17
C GLN A 374 -20.71 -23.10 -8.97
N TRP A 375 -20.91 -22.29 -7.95
CA TRP A 375 -20.18 -22.36 -6.70
C TRP A 375 -20.80 -23.40 -5.77
N VAL A 376 -19.97 -24.36 -5.34
CA VAL A 376 -20.38 -25.47 -4.48
C VAL A 376 -19.43 -25.54 -3.29
N LEU A 377 -19.99 -25.48 -2.08
CA LEU A 377 -19.23 -25.57 -0.82
C LEU A 377 -18.45 -26.87 -0.77
N ASN A 378 -17.23 -26.84 -0.27
CA ASN A 378 -16.29 -27.95 -0.17
C ASN A 378 -15.86 -28.57 -1.52
N ARG A 379 -16.18 -27.94 -2.64
CA ARG A 379 -15.76 -28.37 -3.97
C ARG A 379 -14.90 -27.31 -4.69
N ASN A 380 -15.37 -26.08 -4.79
CA ASN A 380 -14.65 -24.99 -5.43
C ASN A 380 -14.65 -23.69 -4.62
N TYR A 381 -15.36 -23.66 -3.47
CA TYR A 381 -15.10 -22.69 -2.42
C TYR A 381 -15.21 -23.36 -1.03
N TRP A 382 -14.48 -22.79 -0.08
CA TRP A 382 -14.40 -23.27 1.30
C TRP A 382 -14.47 -22.09 2.28
N LYS A 383 -14.95 -22.38 3.49
CA LYS A 383 -14.92 -21.50 4.65
C LYS A 383 -14.01 -22.15 5.68
N VAL A 384 -12.84 -21.58 5.91
CA VAL A 384 -11.81 -22.15 6.80
C VAL A 384 -11.43 -21.09 7.82
N LEU A 385 -11.84 -21.29 9.07
CA LEU A 385 -11.65 -20.28 10.13
C LEU A 385 -10.17 -19.98 10.40
N ASP A 386 -9.35 -21.00 10.52
CA ASP A 386 -7.91 -20.87 10.72
C ASP A 386 -7.22 -20.44 9.42
N ARG A 387 -6.59 -19.27 9.44
CA ARG A 387 -5.96 -18.69 8.25
C ARG A 387 -4.74 -19.50 7.78
N ALA A 388 -3.98 -20.10 8.69
CA ALA A 388 -2.85 -20.95 8.29
C ALA A 388 -3.35 -22.19 7.56
N GLN A 389 -4.42 -22.82 8.04
CA GLN A 389 -5.05 -23.95 7.37
C GLN A 389 -5.70 -23.56 6.04
N ALA A 390 -6.23 -22.35 5.92
CA ALA A 390 -6.71 -21.83 4.64
C ALA A 390 -5.58 -21.70 3.60
N ILE A 391 -4.43 -21.20 4.01
CA ILE A 391 -3.22 -21.10 3.17
C ILE A 391 -2.71 -22.49 2.81
N HIS A 392 -2.57 -23.40 3.80
CA HIS A 392 -2.22 -24.80 3.57
C HIS A 392 -3.12 -25.43 2.50
N LYS A 393 -4.44 -25.30 2.65
CA LYS A 393 -5.41 -25.83 1.69
C LYS A 393 -5.21 -25.23 0.30
N ALA A 394 -5.02 -23.95 0.17
CA ALA A 394 -4.79 -23.29 -1.12
C ALA A 394 -3.54 -23.83 -1.83
N ILE A 395 -2.44 -23.98 -1.08
CA ILE A 395 -1.18 -24.54 -1.61
C ILE A 395 -1.34 -26.01 -1.97
N LYS A 396 -2.13 -26.79 -1.21
CA LYS A 396 -2.42 -28.20 -1.50
C LYS A 396 -3.24 -28.37 -2.78
N GLU A 397 -4.23 -27.51 -3.02
CA GLU A 397 -5.08 -27.53 -4.22
C GLU A 397 -4.36 -27.05 -5.50
N ALA A 398 -3.23 -26.33 -5.34
CA ALA A 398 -2.49 -25.78 -6.47
C ALA A 398 -1.75 -26.86 -7.26
N GLY A 399 -1.88 -26.81 -8.58
CA GLY A 399 -1.16 -27.60 -9.56
C GLY A 399 -0.30 -26.74 -10.47
N LYS A 400 0.31 -27.40 -11.47
CA LYS A 400 1.19 -26.73 -12.44
C LYS A 400 0.50 -25.55 -13.13
N ASN A 401 1.22 -24.42 -13.22
CA ASN A 401 0.78 -23.15 -13.80
C ASN A 401 -0.32 -22.43 -13.01
N ASP A 402 -0.77 -22.94 -11.87
CA ASP A 402 -1.74 -22.25 -11.03
C ASP A 402 -1.11 -21.03 -10.33
N VAL A 403 -1.96 -20.13 -9.86
CA VAL A 403 -1.57 -19.01 -8.99
C VAL A 403 -2.39 -19.06 -7.70
N VAL A 404 -1.71 -19.13 -6.57
CA VAL A 404 -2.31 -18.93 -5.25
C VAL A 404 -2.14 -17.48 -4.87
N LEU A 405 -3.25 -16.77 -4.69
CA LEU A 405 -3.30 -15.36 -4.30
C LEU A 405 -3.86 -15.23 -2.89
N ILE A 406 -3.03 -14.74 -1.96
CA ILE A 406 -3.37 -14.55 -0.55
C ILE A 406 -3.45 -13.05 -0.30
N THR A 407 -4.63 -12.57 0.14
CA THR A 407 -4.89 -11.14 0.29
C THR A 407 -5.33 -10.77 1.70
N GLY A 408 -5.13 -9.49 2.06
CA GLY A 408 -5.56 -8.87 3.30
C GLY A 408 -4.42 -8.43 4.20
N LYS A 409 -3.54 -9.33 4.62
CA LYS A 409 -2.49 -9.03 5.60
C LYS A 409 -1.16 -8.57 4.99
N GLY A 410 -0.83 -9.02 3.77
CA GLY A 410 0.42 -8.62 3.13
C GLY A 410 1.66 -8.89 4.00
N ALA A 411 2.38 -7.83 4.40
CA ALA A 411 3.59 -7.92 5.23
C ALA A 411 3.31 -7.92 6.74
N GLU A 412 2.06 -7.95 7.17
CA GLU A 412 1.73 -7.93 8.59
C GLU A 412 2.19 -9.22 9.30
N GLU A 413 2.78 -9.07 10.48
CA GLU A 413 3.36 -10.18 11.26
C GLU A 413 2.53 -10.58 12.48
N VAL A 414 1.30 -10.06 12.59
CA VAL A 414 0.41 -10.39 13.70
C VAL A 414 -1.06 -10.31 13.26
N MET A 415 -1.95 -11.01 13.95
CA MET A 415 -3.39 -10.98 13.77
C MET A 415 -4.07 -10.38 15.01
N ALA A 416 -4.99 -9.44 14.82
CA ALA A 416 -5.84 -8.92 15.89
C ALA A 416 -6.96 -9.92 16.19
N VAL A 417 -6.94 -10.51 17.37
CA VAL A 417 -7.95 -11.48 17.84
C VAL A 417 -8.92 -10.89 18.86
N ASP A 418 -8.67 -9.63 19.27
CA ASP A 418 -9.53 -8.78 20.10
C ASP A 418 -9.06 -7.33 19.97
N ILE A 419 -9.75 -6.36 20.57
CA ILE A 419 -9.48 -4.91 20.49
C ILE A 419 -8.03 -4.58 20.86
N ASP A 420 -7.54 -5.15 21.95
CA ASP A 420 -6.20 -4.91 22.48
C ASP A 420 -5.35 -6.22 22.51
N LYS A 421 -5.80 -7.30 21.84
CA LYS A 421 -5.11 -8.59 21.84
C LYS A 421 -4.67 -8.98 20.43
N PHE A 422 -3.37 -9.17 20.28
CA PHE A 422 -2.73 -9.54 19.03
C PHE A 422 -1.93 -10.81 19.23
N VAL A 423 -1.94 -11.69 18.23
CA VAL A 423 -1.14 -12.91 18.20
C VAL A 423 -0.14 -12.85 17.04
N PRO A 424 1.06 -13.42 17.17
CA PRO A 424 1.98 -13.54 16.04
C PRO A 424 1.35 -14.33 14.90
N PHE A 425 1.39 -13.77 13.70
CA PHE A 425 0.90 -14.42 12.48
C PHE A 425 1.43 -13.70 11.24
N SER A 426 1.96 -14.44 10.28
CA SER A 426 2.48 -13.91 9.02
C SER A 426 2.08 -14.81 7.87
N ASP A 427 1.33 -14.25 6.89
CA ASP A 427 1.00 -14.96 5.64
C ASP A 427 2.26 -15.46 4.94
N ARG A 428 3.31 -14.62 4.91
CA ARG A 428 4.58 -14.90 4.24
C ARG A 428 5.30 -16.11 4.84
N ASP A 429 5.31 -16.20 6.17
CA ASP A 429 6.03 -17.28 6.87
C ASP A 429 5.26 -18.59 6.77
N VAL A 430 3.93 -18.54 6.85
CA VAL A 430 3.08 -19.72 6.60
C VAL A 430 3.30 -20.22 5.17
N VAL A 431 3.25 -19.34 4.16
CA VAL A 431 3.50 -19.70 2.76
C VAL A 431 4.87 -20.33 2.58
N LYS A 432 5.93 -19.72 3.13
CA LYS A 432 7.29 -20.26 3.02
C LYS A 432 7.39 -21.65 3.65
N SER A 433 6.80 -21.83 4.83
CA SER A 433 6.80 -23.13 5.53
C SER A 433 6.11 -24.20 4.71
N GLU A 434 4.92 -23.92 4.15
CA GLU A 434 4.15 -24.84 3.33
C GLU A 434 4.85 -25.19 2.01
N LEU A 435 5.47 -24.21 1.36
CA LEU A 435 6.22 -24.45 0.14
C LEU A 435 7.49 -25.27 0.38
N ILE A 436 8.20 -25.01 1.50
CA ILE A 436 9.38 -25.80 1.90
C ILE A 436 8.95 -27.26 2.22
N ALA A 437 7.83 -27.45 2.90
CA ALA A 437 7.31 -28.79 3.18
C ALA A 437 6.97 -29.55 1.89
N ARG A 438 6.46 -28.87 0.86
CA ARG A 438 6.06 -29.47 -0.42
C ARG A 438 7.23 -29.70 -1.40
N PHE A 439 8.19 -28.79 -1.49
CA PHE A 439 9.23 -28.77 -2.53
C PHE A 439 10.67 -28.92 -2.00
N GLY A 440 10.87 -28.88 -0.69
CA GLY A 440 12.19 -28.78 -0.07
C GLY A 440 12.79 -27.37 -0.14
N ARG A 441 13.86 -27.14 0.62
CA ARG A 441 14.69 -25.92 0.46
C ARG A 441 15.66 -26.13 -0.67
N GLU A 442 15.84 -25.13 -1.53
CA GLU A 442 17.10 -25.03 -2.28
C GLU A 442 18.22 -24.66 -1.30
N GLY A 443 19.28 -25.47 -1.30
CA GLY A 443 20.49 -25.21 -0.53
C GLY A 443 21.27 -24.01 -1.09
#